data_797203944ebf776e95fd6ed59c3771b5
#
_entry.id   797203944ebf776e95fd6ed59c3771b5
#
_cell.length_a   1.000
_cell.length_b   1.000
_cell.length_c   1.000
_cell.angle_alpha   90.00
_cell.angle_beta   90.00
_cell.angle_gamma   90.00
#
_symmetry.space_group_name_H-M   'P 1'
#
loop_
_entity.id
_entity.type
_entity.pdbx_description
1 polymer ?
#
loop_
_entity_poly.entity_id
_entity_poly.type
_entity_poly.pdbx_seq_one_letter_code
_entity_poly.pdbx_strand_id
1 'polypeptide(L)'
;MDHNARVARLLAAHGIELARHLRRLVRDDDVAQDLLQDTLLRAHRALTRLGRGANERAWLYRIATNAALNHLRDRKRERAALERHARERNGAAVEPDTLDTDRREALWRRVAALPERQRTALTLRVADELEYDDIALRMGGTAQAARANVYQAVKRLRLEGIA
;
A
#
# COMPACT_ATOMS: atom_id res chain seq x y z
N MET A 1 11.39 20.32 -20.45
CA MET A 1 11.84 19.95 -19.09
C MET A 1 12.35 18.53 -19.14
N ASP A 2 13.57 18.33 -18.70
CA ASP A 2 14.19 17.01 -18.69
C ASP A 2 13.40 16.08 -17.73
N HIS A 3 12.92 14.96 -18.28
CA HIS A 3 12.14 13.97 -17.59
C HIS A 3 12.89 13.39 -16.38
N ASN A 4 14.19 13.12 -16.56
CA ASN A 4 15.06 12.61 -15.53
C ASN A 4 15.24 13.62 -14.38
N ALA A 5 15.41 14.89 -14.71
CA ALA A 5 15.52 15.96 -13.70
C ALA A 5 14.24 16.10 -12.86
N ARG A 6 13.05 15.87 -13.45
CA ARG A 6 11.78 15.89 -12.72
C ARG A 6 11.68 14.71 -11.74
N VAL A 7 12.06 13.51 -12.15
CA VAL A 7 12.08 12.32 -11.27
C VAL A 7 13.09 12.47 -10.15
N ALA A 8 14.31 12.95 -10.45
CA ALA A 8 15.33 13.20 -9.43
C ALA A 8 14.86 14.18 -8.35
N ARG A 9 14.17 15.26 -8.77
CA ARG A 9 13.58 16.24 -7.84
C ARG A 9 12.48 15.63 -6.97
N LEU A 10 11.61 14.77 -7.54
CA LEU A 10 10.58 14.07 -6.80
C LEU A 10 11.17 13.12 -5.76
N LEU A 11 12.22 12.40 -6.13
CA LEU A 11 12.96 11.53 -5.21
C LEU A 11 13.60 12.32 -4.08
N ALA A 12 14.27 13.43 -4.39
CA ALA A 12 14.89 14.29 -3.39
C ALA A 12 13.84 14.89 -2.42
N ALA A 13 12.67 15.27 -2.93
CA ALA A 13 11.61 15.87 -2.12
C ALA A 13 10.82 14.85 -1.27
N HIS A 14 10.62 13.63 -1.74
CA HIS A 14 9.66 12.70 -1.14
C HIS A 14 10.22 11.31 -0.85
N GLY A 15 11.46 11.01 -1.26
CA GLY A 15 12.02 9.65 -1.17
C GLY A 15 12.11 9.11 0.25
N ILE A 16 12.54 9.93 1.22
CA ILE A 16 12.65 9.53 2.63
C ILE A 16 11.27 9.22 3.23
N GLU A 17 10.27 10.06 2.93
CA GLU A 17 8.90 9.84 3.41
C GLU A 17 8.27 8.59 2.80
N LEU A 18 8.48 8.36 1.50
CA LEU A 18 8.01 7.16 0.80
C LEU A 18 8.67 5.90 1.33
N ALA A 19 9.98 5.91 1.58
CA ALA A 19 10.69 4.80 2.18
C ALA A 19 10.13 4.44 3.56
N ARG A 20 9.90 5.45 4.40
CA ARG A 20 9.30 5.28 5.73
C ARG A 20 7.88 4.72 5.63
N HIS A 21 7.07 5.20 4.70
CA HIS A 21 5.72 4.71 4.44
C HIS A 21 5.73 3.23 4.03
N LEU A 22 6.56 2.86 3.05
CA LEU A 22 6.70 1.48 2.58
C LEU A 22 7.17 0.54 3.70
N ARG A 23 8.19 0.96 4.49
CA ARG A 23 8.70 0.19 5.63
C ARG A 23 7.61 -0.13 6.66
N ARG A 24 6.72 0.83 6.96
CA ARG A 24 5.58 0.60 7.86
C ARG A 24 4.58 -0.41 7.30
N LEU A 25 4.38 -0.43 5.97
CA LEU A 25 3.45 -1.34 5.32
C LEU A 25 3.99 -2.77 5.27
N VAL A 26 5.24 -2.95 4.84
CA VAL A 26 5.79 -4.29 4.61
C VAL A 26 6.57 -4.85 5.79
N ARG A 27 7.03 -3.98 6.72
CA ARG A 27 7.80 -4.32 7.92
C ARG A 27 9.10 -5.10 7.64
N ASP A 28 9.71 -4.79 6.51
CA ASP A 28 10.94 -5.41 6.02
C ASP A 28 11.68 -4.31 5.25
N ASP A 29 12.90 -4.00 5.67
CA ASP A 29 13.67 -2.88 5.16
C ASP A 29 14.15 -3.11 3.73
N ASP A 30 14.57 -4.34 3.41
CA ASP A 30 15.05 -4.69 2.08
C ASP A 30 13.90 -4.66 1.07
N VAL A 31 12.77 -5.26 1.45
CA VAL A 31 11.54 -5.21 0.64
C VAL A 31 11.05 -3.78 0.47
N ALA A 32 11.10 -2.94 1.50
CA ALA A 32 10.69 -1.55 1.40
C ALA A 32 11.59 -0.76 0.44
N GLN A 33 12.88 -1.05 0.41
CA GLN A 33 13.84 -0.43 -0.51
C GLN A 33 13.58 -0.85 -1.96
N ASP A 34 13.34 -2.14 -2.21
CA ASP A 34 13.00 -2.65 -3.53
C ASP A 34 11.68 -2.04 -4.05
N LEU A 35 10.68 -1.95 -3.19
CA LEU A 35 9.40 -1.32 -3.52
C LEU A 35 9.52 0.18 -3.76
N LEU A 36 10.45 0.87 -3.10
CA LEU A 36 10.76 2.27 -3.40
C LEU A 36 11.35 2.41 -4.79
N GLN A 37 12.30 1.56 -5.16
CA GLN A 37 12.90 1.57 -6.50
C GLN A 37 11.83 1.27 -7.57
N ASP A 38 10.99 0.25 -7.38
CA ASP A 38 9.90 -0.08 -8.30
C ASP A 38 8.89 1.08 -8.41
N THR A 39 8.56 1.74 -7.29
CA THR A 39 7.72 2.94 -7.28
C THR A 39 8.30 4.04 -8.15
N LEU A 40 9.60 4.31 -8.05
CA LEU A 40 10.29 5.33 -8.82
C LEU A 40 10.36 4.99 -10.30
N LEU A 41 10.60 3.71 -10.64
CA LEU A 41 10.58 3.24 -12.03
C LEU A 41 9.18 3.37 -12.66
N ARG A 42 8.14 3.01 -11.92
CA ARG A 42 6.74 3.21 -12.36
C ARG A 42 6.40 4.68 -12.51
N ALA A 43 6.81 5.49 -11.55
CA ALA A 43 6.65 6.94 -11.61
C ALA A 43 7.37 7.52 -12.83
N HIS A 44 8.60 7.11 -13.09
CA HIS A 44 9.35 7.53 -14.27
C HIS A 44 8.58 7.23 -15.57
N ARG A 45 8.08 6.02 -15.75
CA ARG A 45 7.34 5.59 -16.95
C ARG A 45 5.99 6.31 -17.12
N ALA A 46 5.35 6.67 -16.02
CA ALA A 46 4.00 7.25 -16.03
C ALA A 46 3.98 8.78 -15.92
N LEU A 47 5.12 9.43 -15.66
CA LEU A 47 5.23 10.87 -15.39
C LEU A 47 4.76 11.74 -16.58
N THR A 48 4.94 11.26 -17.81
CA THR A 48 4.48 11.94 -19.04
C THR A 48 2.97 12.06 -19.11
N ARG A 49 2.25 11.12 -18.45
CA ARG A 49 0.78 11.11 -18.40
C ARG A 49 0.23 11.92 -17.22
N LEU A 50 1.11 12.38 -16.33
CA LEU A 50 0.71 13.19 -15.20
C LEU A 50 0.48 14.63 -15.67
N GLY A 51 -0.76 15.10 -15.59
CA GLY A 51 -1.16 16.45 -16.02
C GLY A 51 -0.41 17.56 -15.29
N ARG A 52 -0.29 18.74 -15.92
CA ARG A 52 0.26 19.94 -15.26
C ARG A 52 -0.63 20.30 -14.07
N GLY A 53 0.00 20.60 -12.91
CA GLY A 53 -0.72 20.95 -11.70
C GLY A 53 -1.25 19.76 -10.89
N ALA A 54 -0.99 18.51 -11.31
CA ALA A 54 -1.31 17.34 -10.50
C ALA A 54 -0.48 17.33 -9.21
N ASN A 55 -1.08 16.82 -8.13
CA ASN A 55 -0.38 16.62 -6.87
C ASN A 55 0.58 15.43 -6.99
N GLU A 56 1.86 15.73 -7.34
CA GLU A 56 2.92 14.74 -7.57
C GLU A 56 3.16 13.88 -6.32
N ARG A 57 3.08 14.48 -5.13
CA ARG A 57 3.23 13.77 -3.85
C ARG A 57 2.13 12.71 -3.67
N ALA A 58 0.87 13.12 -3.80
CA ALA A 58 -0.27 12.20 -3.69
C ALA A 58 -0.20 11.06 -4.72
N TRP A 59 0.23 11.39 -5.93
CA TRP A 59 0.39 10.42 -6.99
C TRP A 59 1.50 9.39 -6.70
N LEU A 60 2.65 9.82 -6.15
CA LEU A 60 3.73 8.91 -5.71
C LEU A 60 3.27 7.99 -4.58
N TYR A 61 2.60 8.52 -3.56
CA TYR A 61 2.06 7.71 -2.46
C TYR A 61 1.07 6.66 -2.95
N ARG A 62 0.25 6.98 -3.94
CA ARG A 62 -0.68 6.04 -4.56
C ARG A 62 0.05 4.89 -5.25
N ILE A 63 1.11 5.18 -6.01
CA ILE A 63 1.94 4.15 -6.66
C ILE A 63 2.62 3.27 -5.60
N ALA A 64 3.24 3.87 -4.59
CA ALA A 64 3.93 3.17 -3.52
C ALA A 64 3.00 2.24 -2.73
N THR A 65 1.85 2.75 -2.30
CA THR A 65 0.84 1.97 -1.56
C THR A 65 0.36 0.78 -2.38
N ASN A 66 0.07 0.98 -3.67
CA ASN A 66 -0.36 -0.09 -4.55
C ASN A 66 0.74 -1.14 -4.77
N ALA A 67 2.01 -0.73 -4.90
CA ALA A 67 3.14 -1.65 -5.01
C ALA A 67 3.27 -2.51 -3.75
N ALA A 68 3.22 -1.91 -2.56
CA ALA A 68 3.28 -2.63 -1.29
C ALA A 68 2.13 -3.63 -1.11
N LEU A 69 0.90 -3.24 -1.42
CA LEU A 69 -0.26 -4.12 -1.30
C LEU A 69 -0.23 -5.28 -2.30
N ASN A 70 0.27 -5.06 -3.51
CA ASN A 70 0.48 -6.12 -4.49
C ASN A 70 1.54 -7.11 -4.01
N HIS A 71 2.69 -6.61 -3.51
CA HIS A 71 3.73 -7.45 -2.93
C HIS A 71 3.21 -8.33 -1.78
N LEU A 72 2.46 -7.76 -0.84
CA LEU A 72 1.86 -8.50 0.27
C LEU A 72 0.87 -9.58 -0.21
N ARG A 73 0.13 -9.30 -1.28
CA ARG A 73 -0.77 -10.27 -1.91
C ARG A 73 -0.01 -11.41 -2.59
N ASP A 74 1.07 -11.10 -3.29
CA ASP A 74 1.86 -12.09 -4.03
C ASP A 74 2.62 -13.01 -3.05
N ARG A 75 3.25 -12.47 -2.02
CA ARG A 75 3.86 -13.26 -0.93
C ARG A 75 2.87 -14.24 -0.29
N LYS A 76 1.62 -13.82 -0.12
CA LYS A 76 0.59 -14.70 0.38
C LYS A 76 0.30 -15.86 -0.56
N ARG A 77 0.18 -15.57 -1.87
CA ARG A 77 -0.08 -16.63 -2.87
C ARG A 77 1.06 -17.64 -2.90
N GLU A 78 2.30 -17.17 -2.84
CA GLU A 78 3.49 -18.02 -2.78
C GLU A 78 3.47 -18.91 -1.53
N ARG A 79 3.22 -18.33 -0.36
CA ARG A 79 3.13 -19.09 0.89
C ARG A 79 2.02 -20.13 0.84
N ALA A 80 0.82 -19.79 0.37
CA ALA A 80 -0.29 -20.73 0.22
C ALA A 80 0.01 -21.85 -0.80
N ALA A 81 0.79 -21.57 -1.84
CA ALA A 81 1.24 -22.57 -2.80
C ALA A 81 2.26 -23.53 -2.18
N LEU A 82 3.25 -23.01 -1.45
CA LEU A 82 4.23 -23.81 -0.72
C LEU A 82 3.58 -24.72 0.34
N GLU A 83 2.63 -24.19 1.10
CA GLU A 83 1.89 -24.97 2.10
C GLU A 83 1.05 -26.08 1.47
N ARG A 84 0.43 -25.86 0.31
CA ARG A 84 -0.26 -26.92 -0.45
C ARG A 84 0.70 -28.01 -0.90
N HIS A 85 1.83 -27.65 -1.49
CA HIS A 85 2.84 -28.62 -1.90
C HIS A 85 3.47 -29.40 -0.73
N ALA A 86 3.66 -28.76 0.41
CA ALA A 86 4.14 -29.43 1.62
C ALA A 86 3.12 -30.44 2.17
N ARG A 87 1.82 -30.09 2.12
CA ARG A 87 0.73 -31.02 2.52
C ARG A 87 0.62 -32.22 1.58
N GLU A 88 0.76 -32.01 0.28
CA GLU A 88 0.75 -33.10 -0.72
C GLU A 88 1.92 -34.08 -0.52
N ARG A 89 3.08 -33.60 -0.06
CA ARG A 89 4.28 -34.43 0.12
C ARG A 89 4.39 -35.14 1.47
N ASN A 90 3.87 -34.57 2.53
CA ASN A 90 4.18 -35.04 3.90
C ASN A 90 3.01 -35.63 4.67
N GLY A 91 1.76 -35.62 4.16
CA GLY A 91 0.60 -36.20 4.85
C GLY A 91 0.40 -35.77 6.31
N ALA A 92 1.13 -34.80 6.81
CA ALA A 92 1.12 -34.32 8.18
C ALA A 92 0.69 -32.86 8.23
N ALA A 93 -0.31 -32.58 9.04
CA ALA A 93 -0.70 -31.22 9.42
C ALA A 93 0.43 -30.62 10.26
N VAL A 94 1.17 -29.70 9.69
CA VAL A 94 1.92 -28.71 10.48
C VAL A 94 0.89 -27.68 10.87
N GLU A 95 0.50 -27.63 12.14
CA GLU A 95 -0.22 -26.48 12.68
C GLU A 95 0.79 -25.34 12.81
N PRO A 96 0.73 -24.30 11.99
CA PRO A 96 1.44 -23.09 12.26
C PRO A 96 0.62 -22.30 13.29
N ASP A 97 1.26 -21.36 13.95
CA ASP A 97 0.64 -20.32 14.77
C ASP A 97 -0.20 -19.39 13.83
N THR A 98 -1.29 -19.98 13.31
CA THR A 98 -1.97 -19.58 12.08
C THR A 98 -3.06 -18.57 12.32
N LEU A 99 -3.65 -18.52 13.52
CA LEU A 99 -4.86 -17.73 13.76
C LEU A 99 -4.63 -16.23 13.61
N ASP A 100 -3.49 -15.73 14.06
CA ASP A 100 -3.18 -14.29 13.96
C ASP A 100 -2.65 -13.92 12.57
N THR A 101 -1.89 -14.81 11.95
CA THR A 101 -1.38 -14.63 10.57
C THR A 101 -2.53 -14.67 9.57
N ASP A 102 -3.45 -15.64 9.69
CA ASP A 102 -4.60 -15.79 8.79
C ASP A 102 -5.59 -14.62 8.92
N ARG A 103 -5.84 -14.14 10.14
CA ARG A 103 -6.67 -12.94 10.40
C ARG A 103 -6.04 -11.70 9.78
N ARG A 104 -4.74 -11.52 9.96
CA ARG A 104 -4.00 -10.39 9.38
C ARG A 104 -4.02 -10.42 7.86
N GLU A 105 -3.82 -11.57 7.29
CA GLU A 105 -3.86 -11.76 5.86
C GLU A 105 -5.26 -11.58 5.27
N ALA A 106 -6.30 -12.06 5.94
CA ALA A 106 -7.68 -11.82 5.56
C ALA A 106 -7.99 -10.31 5.58
N LEU A 107 -7.52 -9.60 6.61
CA LEU A 107 -7.64 -8.13 6.69
C LEU A 107 -6.95 -7.43 5.51
N TRP A 108 -5.70 -7.82 5.18
CA TRP A 108 -4.99 -7.23 4.05
C TRP A 108 -5.65 -7.47 2.70
N ARG A 109 -6.24 -8.65 2.49
CA ARG A 109 -7.05 -8.92 1.28
C ARG A 109 -8.23 -7.95 1.17
N ARG A 110 -8.92 -7.74 2.26
CA ARG A 110 -10.09 -6.84 2.32
C ARG A 110 -9.66 -5.39 2.12
N VAL A 111 -8.55 -4.97 2.73
CA VAL A 111 -7.97 -3.64 2.48
C VAL A 111 -7.59 -3.48 1.01
N ALA A 112 -7.00 -4.50 0.39
CA ALA A 112 -6.63 -4.46 -1.04
C ALA A 112 -7.85 -4.40 -1.98
N ALA A 113 -9.01 -4.90 -1.55
CA ALA A 113 -10.26 -4.83 -2.30
C ALA A 113 -10.97 -3.47 -2.20
N LEU A 114 -10.59 -2.61 -1.26
CA LEU A 114 -11.16 -1.27 -1.14
C LEU A 114 -10.91 -0.42 -2.40
N PRO A 115 -11.83 0.48 -2.75
CA PRO A 115 -11.57 1.52 -3.74
C PRO A 115 -10.29 2.28 -3.43
N GLU A 116 -9.53 2.61 -4.46
CA GLU A 116 -8.17 3.16 -4.34
C GLU A 116 -8.05 4.34 -3.36
N ARG A 117 -8.96 5.32 -3.44
CA ARG A 117 -8.96 6.48 -2.55
C ARG A 117 -9.25 6.12 -1.09
N GLN A 118 -10.17 5.19 -0.85
CA GLN A 118 -10.50 4.71 0.48
C GLN A 118 -9.32 3.94 1.10
N ARG A 119 -8.71 3.07 0.31
CA ARG A 119 -7.52 2.30 0.69
C ARG A 119 -6.36 3.21 1.06
N THR A 120 -6.04 4.19 0.19
CA THR A 120 -4.95 5.14 0.43
C THR A 120 -5.20 5.97 1.68
N ALA A 121 -6.41 6.52 1.86
CA ALA A 121 -6.76 7.31 3.04
C ALA A 121 -6.65 6.49 4.33
N LEU A 122 -7.16 5.25 4.33
CA LEU A 122 -7.09 4.35 5.47
C LEU A 122 -5.64 4.01 5.82
N THR A 123 -4.82 3.70 4.83
CA THR A 123 -3.40 3.38 5.03
C THR A 123 -2.64 4.55 5.63
N LEU A 124 -2.82 5.75 5.10
CA LEU A 124 -2.20 6.96 5.63
C LEU A 124 -2.66 7.27 7.07
N ARG A 125 -3.92 7.01 7.41
CA ARG A 125 -4.45 7.22 8.76
C ARG A 125 -3.90 6.20 9.75
N VAL A 126 -3.86 4.91 9.37
CA VAL A 126 -3.55 3.79 10.30
C VAL A 126 -2.06 3.49 10.34
N ALA A 127 -1.38 3.42 9.20
CA ALA A 127 0.05 3.06 9.15
C ALA A 127 0.97 4.26 9.39
N ASP A 128 0.61 5.44 8.88
CA ASP A 128 1.37 6.67 9.06
C ASP A 128 0.86 7.58 10.18
N GLU A 129 -0.27 7.20 10.82
CA GLU A 129 -0.91 7.92 11.92
C GLU A 129 -1.20 9.41 11.63
N LEU A 130 -1.46 9.72 10.35
CA LEU A 130 -1.63 11.11 9.90
C LEU A 130 -3.00 11.67 10.27
N GLU A 131 -3.01 12.97 10.56
CA GLU A 131 -4.26 13.71 10.71
C GLU A 131 -4.95 13.96 9.35
N TYR A 132 -6.25 14.22 9.36
CA TYR A 132 -7.03 14.34 8.12
C TYR A 132 -6.57 15.47 7.21
N ASP A 133 -6.04 16.56 7.78
CA ASP A 133 -5.47 17.65 7.00
C ASP A 133 -4.21 17.22 6.24
N ASP A 134 -3.34 16.45 6.88
CA ASP A 134 -2.14 15.88 6.25
C ASP A 134 -2.49 14.84 5.19
N ILE A 135 -3.50 14.02 5.45
CA ILE A 135 -4.03 13.06 4.47
C ILE A 135 -4.59 13.81 3.27
N ALA A 136 -5.32 14.90 3.49
CA ALA A 136 -5.86 15.74 2.42
C ALA A 136 -4.75 16.33 1.55
N LEU A 137 -3.71 16.87 2.17
CA LEU A 137 -2.53 17.37 1.45
C LEU A 137 -1.85 16.28 0.60
N ARG A 138 -1.70 15.06 1.14
CA ARG A 138 -1.09 13.94 0.44
C ARG A 138 -1.96 13.35 -0.66
N MET A 139 -3.28 13.40 -0.51
CA MET A 139 -4.24 12.87 -1.48
C MET A 139 -4.74 13.90 -2.49
N GLY A 140 -4.42 15.16 -2.32
CA GLY A 140 -4.91 16.24 -3.18
C GLY A 140 -6.42 16.44 -3.03
N GLY A 141 -6.88 16.77 -1.80
CA GLY A 141 -8.28 16.96 -1.49
C GLY A 141 -8.51 17.81 -0.25
N THR A 142 -9.64 17.64 0.40
CA THR A 142 -10.02 18.30 1.65
C THR A 142 -9.99 17.33 2.82
N ALA A 143 -9.78 17.82 4.05
CA ALA A 143 -9.85 17.01 5.27
C ALA A 143 -11.20 16.28 5.42
N GLN A 144 -12.30 16.92 5.00
CA GLN A 144 -13.62 16.31 4.98
C GLN A 144 -13.67 15.11 4.02
N ALA A 145 -13.10 15.24 2.83
CA ALA A 145 -13.03 14.13 1.88
C ALA A 145 -12.12 13.01 2.37
N ALA A 146 -11.00 13.33 3.02
CA ALA A 146 -10.10 12.35 3.65
C ALA A 146 -10.84 11.57 4.76
N ARG A 147 -11.54 12.27 5.64
CA ARG A 147 -12.38 11.66 6.70
C ARG A 147 -13.47 10.77 6.14
N ALA A 148 -14.18 11.21 5.09
CA ALA A 148 -15.21 10.42 4.43
C ALA A 148 -14.63 9.14 3.81
N ASN A 149 -13.46 9.20 3.15
CA ASN A 149 -12.80 8.03 2.59
C ASN A 149 -12.41 7.02 3.68
N VAL A 150 -11.82 7.46 4.80
CA VAL A 150 -11.47 6.59 5.93
C VAL A 150 -12.73 5.96 6.53
N TYR A 151 -13.78 6.74 6.75
CA TYR A 151 -15.06 6.25 7.29
C TYR A 151 -15.67 5.16 6.39
N GLN A 152 -15.73 5.40 5.08
CA GLN A 152 -16.27 4.43 4.12
C GLN A 152 -15.40 3.17 4.03
N ALA A 153 -14.08 3.31 4.11
CA ALA A 153 -13.17 2.18 4.17
C ALA A 153 -13.45 1.29 5.39
N VAL A 154 -13.51 1.89 6.58
CA VAL A 154 -13.80 1.18 7.84
C VAL A 154 -15.18 0.53 7.81
N LYS A 155 -16.20 1.24 7.30
CA LYS A 155 -17.56 0.70 7.16
C LYS A 155 -17.59 -0.55 6.28
N ARG A 156 -16.92 -0.53 5.12
CA ARG A 156 -16.82 -1.70 4.22
C ARG A 156 -16.10 -2.87 4.88
N LEU A 157 -14.96 -2.60 5.55
CA LEU A 157 -14.21 -3.64 6.25
C LEU A 157 -15.01 -4.30 7.39
N ARG A 158 -15.88 -3.54 8.07
CA ARG A 158 -16.77 -4.08 9.10
C ARG A 158 -17.88 -4.95 8.51
N LEU A 159 -18.54 -4.50 7.44
CA LEU A 159 -19.62 -5.23 6.81
C LEU A 159 -19.17 -6.58 6.24
N GLU A 160 -17.98 -6.63 5.65
CA GLU A 160 -17.39 -7.86 5.12
C GLU A 160 -16.79 -8.79 6.19
N GLY A 161 -16.73 -8.35 7.45
CA GLY A 161 -16.20 -9.13 8.59
C GLY A 161 -17.27 -9.81 9.44
N ILE A 162 -18.53 -9.61 9.13
CA ILE A 162 -19.67 -10.15 9.87
C ILE A 162 -20.31 -11.35 9.10
N ALA A 163 -19.82 -11.62 7.89
CA ALA A 163 -20.25 -12.78 7.09
C ALA A 163 -19.18 -13.93 7.20
#